data_e418a48619afc272cc95548fe9a89387
#
_entry.id   e418a48619afc272cc95548fe9a89387
#
_cell.length_a   1.000
_cell.length_b   1.000
_cell.length_c   1.000
_cell.angle_alpha   90.00
_cell.angle_beta   90.00
_cell.angle_gamma   90.00
#
_symmetry.space_group_name_H-M   'P 1'
#
loop_
_entity.id
_entity.type
_entity.pdbx_description
1 polymer ?
#
loop_
_entity_poly.entity_id
_entity_poly.type
_entity_poly.pdbx_seq_one_letter_code
_entity_poly.pdbx_strand_id
1 'polypeptide(L)'
;MERLNQLSTAVNSLKGLDFNLKPKQVRILDAIHDGFDVLAMLPTGYGKSLCFQLLPSFLKRTTDKENIVIVIAPLNAILHDQMTSMRVKGLRPEMLPYKRENVIPSLFDTLSEVEDADDRPRTRWPKKIVKADLNVLIAHPESFLNEDTLHLLRTKVYQKRVRAIVVDEAHLVHSW
;
A
#
# COMPACT_ATOMS: atom_id res chain seq x y z
N MET A 1 5.01 13.13 24.34
CA MET A 1 5.25 14.25 23.40
C MET A 1 5.76 13.80 22.03
N GLU A 2 6.72 12.90 21.95
CA GLU A 2 7.29 12.41 20.69
C GLU A 2 6.25 11.79 19.72
N ARG A 3 5.36 10.93 20.23
CA ARG A 3 4.30 10.28 19.44
C ARG A 3 3.31 11.28 18.81
N LEU A 4 2.90 12.31 19.56
CA LEU A 4 2.01 13.36 19.03
C LEU A 4 2.69 14.15 17.92
N ASN A 5 4.00 14.41 18.05
CA ASN A 5 4.78 15.08 17.02
C ASN A 5 4.91 14.19 15.76
N GLN A 6 5.11 12.88 15.92
CA GLN A 6 5.15 11.94 14.80
C GLN A 6 3.80 11.87 14.08
N LEU A 7 2.70 11.85 14.82
CA LEU A 7 1.35 11.83 14.24
C LEU A 7 1.05 13.13 13.49
N SER A 8 1.36 14.28 14.09
CA SER A 8 1.23 15.59 13.41
C SER A 8 2.10 15.66 12.15
N THR A 9 3.33 15.17 12.20
CA THR A 9 4.23 15.10 11.05
C THR A 9 3.65 14.21 9.95
N ALA A 10 3.08 13.05 10.31
CA ALA A 10 2.46 12.15 9.35
C ALA A 10 1.24 12.78 8.68
N VAL A 11 0.37 13.47 9.44
CA VAL A 11 -0.77 14.20 8.89
C VAL A 11 -0.30 15.28 7.93
N ASN A 12 0.68 16.10 8.33
CA ASN A 12 1.22 17.18 7.52
C ASN A 12 1.99 16.69 6.27
N SER A 13 2.43 15.43 6.26
CA SER A 13 3.09 14.82 5.08
C SER A 13 2.12 14.53 3.93
N LEU A 14 0.82 14.42 4.21
CA LEU A 14 -0.21 14.25 3.20
C LEU A 14 -0.66 15.61 2.68
N LYS A 15 -0.43 15.85 1.39
CA LYS A 15 -0.77 17.12 0.74
C LYS A 15 -2.28 17.36 0.67
N GLY A 16 -2.69 18.61 0.83
CA GLY A 16 -4.08 19.04 0.59
C GLY A 16 -5.08 18.60 1.67
N LEU A 17 -4.61 18.21 2.84
CA LEU A 17 -5.46 17.78 3.94
C LEU A 17 -5.25 18.69 5.15
N ASP A 18 -6.26 19.51 5.40
CA ASP A 18 -6.43 20.23 6.66
C ASP A 18 -7.56 19.53 7.44
N PHE A 19 -7.21 18.57 8.28
CA PHE A 19 -8.19 17.85 9.09
C PHE A 19 -7.60 17.33 10.40
N ASN A 20 -8.47 17.21 11.38
CA ASN A 20 -8.17 16.54 12.63
C ASN A 20 -8.54 15.06 12.57
N LEU A 21 -7.65 14.20 13.02
CA LEU A 21 -7.95 12.78 13.16
C LEU A 21 -9.07 12.55 14.15
N LYS A 22 -9.98 11.67 13.80
CA LYS A 22 -11.06 11.24 14.68
C LYS A 22 -10.51 10.34 15.81
N PRO A 23 -11.10 10.33 17.02
CA PRO A 23 -10.55 9.59 18.16
C PRO A 23 -10.25 8.10 17.88
N LYS A 24 -11.13 7.40 17.13
CA LYS A 24 -10.90 6.00 16.79
C LYS A 24 -9.72 5.83 15.81
N GLN A 25 -9.49 6.79 14.89
CA GLN A 25 -8.33 6.76 13.99
C GLN A 25 -7.02 6.90 14.78
N VAL A 26 -6.97 7.82 15.74
CA VAL A 26 -5.81 7.97 16.63
C VAL A 26 -5.54 6.68 17.38
N ARG A 27 -6.56 6.07 18.00
CA ARG A 27 -6.41 4.80 18.73
C ARG A 27 -5.89 3.66 17.87
N ILE A 28 -6.35 3.56 16.62
CA ILE A 28 -5.85 2.55 15.65
C ILE A 28 -4.37 2.78 15.37
N LEU A 29 -3.99 4.01 15.05
CA LEU A 29 -2.62 4.36 14.73
C LEU A 29 -1.69 4.14 15.93
N ASP A 30 -2.12 4.52 17.14
CA ASP A 30 -1.36 4.30 18.37
C ASP A 30 -1.14 2.81 18.63
N ALA A 31 -2.17 1.98 18.50
CA ALA A 31 -2.06 0.54 18.70
C ALA A 31 -1.08 -0.10 17.69
N ILE A 32 -1.15 0.30 16.41
CA ILE A 32 -0.20 -0.19 15.40
C ILE A 32 1.23 0.27 15.71
N HIS A 33 1.40 1.52 16.16
CA HIS A 33 2.71 2.06 16.54
C HIS A 33 3.32 1.27 17.71
N ASP A 34 2.49 0.85 18.66
CA ASP A 34 2.90 0.03 19.81
C ASP A 34 3.17 -1.44 19.46
N GLY A 35 2.96 -1.83 18.18
CA GLY A 35 3.24 -3.17 17.67
C GLY A 35 2.11 -4.17 17.82
N PHE A 36 0.88 -3.70 18.09
CA PHE A 36 -0.30 -4.57 18.16
C PHE A 36 -0.90 -4.82 16.79
N ASP A 37 -1.42 -6.02 16.58
CA ASP A 37 -2.35 -6.30 15.49
C ASP A 37 -3.70 -5.67 15.80
N VAL A 38 -4.34 -5.04 14.79
CA VAL A 38 -5.55 -4.24 14.99
C VAL A 38 -6.66 -4.68 14.06
N LEU A 39 -7.79 -5.06 14.62
CA LEU A 39 -9.05 -5.20 13.88
C LEU A 39 -9.86 -3.90 14.02
N ALA A 40 -9.92 -3.12 12.93
CA ALA A 40 -10.56 -1.80 12.92
C ALA A 40 -12.00 -1.88 12.40
N MET A 41 -12.97 -1.93 13.29
CA MET A 41 -14.40 -1.87 12.94
C MET A 41 -14.87 -0.41 12.94
N LEU A 42 -14.94 0.19 11.76
CA LEU A 42 -15.34 1.58 11.56
C LEU A 42 -16.54 1.68 10.61
N PRO A 43 -17.48 2.58 10.85
CA PRO A 43 -18.59 2.84 9.93
C PRO A 43 -18.09 3.29 8.55
N THR A 44 -18.91 3.08 7.52
CA THR A 44 -18.68 3.65 6.19
C THR A 44 -18.54 5.17 6.29
N GLY A 45 -17.61 5.76 5.53
CA GLY A 45 -17.34 7.21 5.57
C GLY A 45 -16.56 7.69 6.80
N TYR A 46 -16.19 6.81 7.74
CA TYR A 46 -15.39 7.21 8.91
C TYR A 46 -13.94 7.57 8.55
N GLY A 47 -13.47 7.19 7.38
CA GLY A 47 -12.10 7.44 6.92
C GLY A 47 -11.14 6.29 7.21
N LYS A 48 -11.58 5.02 7.05
CA LYS A 48 -10.74 3.82 7.19
C LYS A 48 -9.43 3.92 6.39
N SER A 49 -9.55 4.29 5.10
CA SER A 49 -8.41 4.38 4.19
C SER A 49 -7.34 5.38 4.66
N LEU A 50 -7.75 6.43 5.39
CA LEU A 50 -6.81 7.40 5.91
C LEU A 50 -5.84 6.78 6.93
N CYS A 51 -6.30 5.82 7.74
CA CYS A 51 -5.45 5.16 8.72
C CYS A 51 -4.23 4.52 8.05
N PHE A 52 -4.43 3.71 6.99
CA PHE A 52 -3.29 3.08 6.34
C PHE A 52 -2.48 4.03 5.44
N GLN A 53 -3.08 5.11 4.93
CA GLN A 53 -2.36 6.13 4.16
C GLN A 53 -1.36 6.92 5.02
N LEU A 54 -1.60 7.04 6.31
CA LEU A 54 -0.70 7.71 7.26
C LEU A 54 0.46 6.82 7.69
N LEU A 55 0.31 5.48 7.69
CA LEU A 55 1.31 4.55 8.23
C LEU A 55 2.71 4.70 7.63
N PRO A 56 2.92 4.93 6.29
CA PRO A 56 4.25 5.07 5.75
C PRO A 56 5.07 6.18 6.40
N SER A 57 4.43 7.30 6.71
CA SER A 57 5.06 8.44 7.39
C SER A 57 5.05 8.29 8.91
N PHE A 58 3.99 7.75 9.49
CA PHE A 58 3.81 7.63 10.93
C PHE A 58 4.76 6.59 11.56
N LEU A 59 4.97 5.45 10.88
CA LEU A 59 5.90 4.41 11.35
C LEU A 59 7.35 4.67 10.96
N LYS A 60 7.67 5.88 10.50
CA LYS A 60 9.01 6.23 10.04
C LYS A 60 10.02 6.09 11.18
N ARG A 61 10.95 5.15 11.03
CA ARG A 61 12.18 5.10 11.83
C ARG A 61 13.24 5.90 11.08
N THR A 62 14.29 6.32 11.77
CA THR A 62 15.39 7.19 11.32
C THR A 62 16.20 6.69 10.10
N THR A 63 15.60 5.93 9.19
CA THR A 63 16.24 5.48 7.95
C THR A 63 15.90 6.43 6.82
N ASP A 64 16.85 6.72 5.95
CA ASP A 64 16.74 7.66 4.81
C ASP A 64 15.66 7.27 3.78
N LYS A 65 15.10 6.10 3.85
CA LYS A 65 14.06 5.60 2.93
C LYS A 65 12.72 5.46 3.64
N GLU A 66 11.65 5.87 2.94
CA GLU A 66 10.29 5.74 3.43
C GLU A 66 9.90 4.26 3.65
N ASN A 67 9.04 4.04 4.61
CA ASN A 67 8.46 2.73 4.88
C ASN A 67 7.47 2.32 3.78
N ILE A 68 7.24 1.03 3.68
CA ILE A 68 6.24 0.44 2.77
C ILE A 68 5.11 -0.13 3.61
N VAL A 69 3.89 0.19 3.22
CA VAL A 69 2.66 -0.43 3.72
C VAL A 69 2.07 -1.26 2.58
N ILE A 70 1.81 -2.53 2.84
CA ILE A 70 1.12 -3.41 1.89
C ILE A 70 -0.35 -3.38 2.21
N VAL A 71 -1.19 -3.14 1.19
CA VAL A 71 -2.65 -3.14 1.32
C VAL A 71 -3.20 -4.26 0.45
N ILE A 72 -3.78 -5.27 1.10
CA ILE A 72 -4.47 -6.37 0.43
C ILE A 72 -5.95 -5.98 0.33
N ALA A 73 -6.43 -5.85 -0.89
CA ALA A 73 -7.80 -5.45 -1.16
C ALA A 73 -8.34 -6.16 -2.40
N PRO A 74 -9.65 -6.48 -2.46
CA PRO A 74 -10.25 -6.99 -3.68
C PRO A 74 -10.16 -5.94 -4.79
N LEU A 75 -9.78 -6.39 -6.01
CA LEU A 75 -9.71 -5.53 -7.18
C LEU A 75 -11.11 -5.12 -7.63
N ASN A 76 -11.43 -3.85 -7.45
CA ASN A 76 -12.64 -3.23 -7.97
C ASN A 76 -12.29 -1.88 -8.59
N ALA A 77 -13.20 -1.30 -9.37
CA ALA A 77 -12.99 0.00 -10.05
C ALA A 77 -12.61 1.13 -9.06
N ILE A 78 -13.02 1.03 -7.81
CA ILE A 78 -12.75 2.00 -6.74
C ILE A 78 -11.25 2.11 -6.42
N LEU A 79 -10.45 1.03 -6.66
CA LEU A 79 -9.02 1.04 -6.37
C LEU A 79 -8.23 2.05 -7.21
N HIS A 80 -8.59 2.25 -8.47
CA HIS A 80 -7.94 3.24 -9.33
C HIS A 80 -8.15 4.66 -8.81
N ASP A 81 -9.37 4.97 -8.37
CA ASP A 81 -9.69 6.28 -7.77
C ASP A 81 -8.94 6.46 -6.45
N GLN A 82 -8.85 5.41 -5.65
CA GLN A 82 -8.06 5.44 -4.41
C GLN A 82 -6.57 5.66 -4.68
N MET A 83 -5.98 5.00 -5.68
CA MET A 83 -4.58 5.20 -6.06
C MET A 83 -4.34 6.62 -6.55
N THR A 84 -5.24 7.16 -7.37
CA THR A 84 -5.16 8.55 -7.84
C THR A 84 -5.24 9.52 -6.67
N SER A 85 -6.17 9.31 -5.75
CA SER A 85 -6.28 10.10 -4.52
C SER A 85 -5.01 10.04 -3.66
N MET A 86 -4.40 8.86 -3.53
CA MET A 86 -3.15 8.70 -2.80
C MET A 86 -2.00 9.47 -3.46
N ARG A 87 -1.90 9.46 -4.79
CA ARG A 87 -0.88 10.20 -5.54
C ARG A 87 -1.02 11.71 -5.33
N VAL A 88 -2.24 12.22 -5.39
CA VAL A 88 -2.53 13.65 -5.11
C VAL A 88 -2.07 14.03 -3.70
N LYS A 89 -2.23 13.14 -2.72
CA LYS A 89 -1.78 13.35 -1.34
C LYS A 89 -0.25 13.19 -1.16
N GLY A 90 0.49 12.90 -2.22
CA GLY A 90 1.95 12.76 -2.20
C GLY A 90 2.45 11.35 -1.87
N LEU A 91 1.57 10.36 -1.78
CA LEU A 91 1.95 8.96 -1.67
C LEU A 91 2.39 8.40 -3.03
N ARG A 92 3.17 7.33 -3.01
CA ARG A 92 3.61 6.59 -4.20
C ARG A 92 3.02 5.17 -4.17
N PRO A 93 1.71 5.03 -4.49
CA PRO A 93 1.09 3.73 -4.58
C PRO A 93 1.49 3.04 -5.87
N GLU A 94 1.80 1.75 -5.78
CA GLU A 94 1.96 0.83 -6.91
C GLU A 94 1.11 -0.41 -6.66
N MET A 95 0.63 -1.04 -7.75
CA MET A 95 -0.22 -2.22 -7.68
C MET A 95 0.55 -3.44 -8.19
N LEU A 96 0.49 -4.54 -7.47
CA LEU A 96 0.95 -5.83 -7.97
C LEU A 96 0.09 -6.25 -9.17
N PRO A 97 0.70 -6.59 -10.31
CA PRO A 97 -0.04 -7.10 -11.46
C PRO A 97 -0.87 -8.33 -11.07
N TYR A 98 -2.12 -8.33 -11.49
CA TYR A 98 -3.02 -9.46 -11.33
C TYR A 98 -3.35 -10.03 -12.71
N LYS A 99 -2.92 -11.25 -12.99
CA LYS A 99 -3.36 -11.96 -14.19
C LYS A 99 -4.61 -12.75 -13.85
N ARG A 100 -5.77 -12.30 -14.29
CA ARG A 100 -6.91 -13.21 -14.48
C ARG A 100 -6.57 -14.11 -15.67
N GLU A 101 -6.53 -15.41 -15.47
CA GLU A 101 -6.53 -16.40 -16.57
C GLU A 101 -7.81 -16.20 -17.37
N ASN A 102 -7.90 -15.60 -18.46
CA ASN A 102 -9.06 -15.36 -19.35
C ASN A 102 -9.64 -13.93 -19.39
N VAL A 103 -8.91 -12.90 -19.07
CA VAL A 103 -9.33 -11.55 -19.45
C VAL A 103 -8.53 -11.13 -20.68
N ILE A 104 -9.24 -10.83 -21.78
CA ILE A 104 -8.72 -10.15 -22.96
C ILE A 104 -7.86 -8.97 -22.52
N PRO A 105 -6.63 -8.77 -23.06
CA PRO A 105 -5.80 -7.64 -22.68
C PRO A 105 -6.60 -6.35 -22.75
N SER A 106 -6.79 -5.69 -21.62
CA SER A 106 -7.42 -4.38 -21.63
C SER A 106 -6.46 -3.38 -22.26
N LEU A 107 -6.98 -2.30 -22.83
CA LEU A 107 -6.20 -1.22 -23.45
C LEU A 107 -5.01 -0.72 -22.60
N PHE A 108 -4.96 -1.05 -21.33
CA PHE A 108 -3.88 -0.72 -20.38
C PHE A 108 -2.64 -1.60 -20.51
N ASP A 109 -2.78 -2.84 -21.02
CA ASP A 109 -1.63 -3.72 -21.27
C ASP A 109 -0.82 -3.26 -22.50
N THR A 110 -1.46 -2.53 -23.41
CA THR A 110 -0.84 -2.04 -24.65
C THR A 110 0.03 -0.79 -24.45
N LEU A 111 -0.08 -0.08 -23.33
CA LEU A 111 0.72 1.12 -23.06
C LEU A 111 2.02 0.83 -22.27
N SER A 112 2.24 -0.39 -21.85
CA SER A 112 3.48 -0.83 -21.16
C SER A 112 4.48 -1.54 -22.08
N GLU A 113 4.16 -1.73 -23.37
CA GLU A 113 5.07 -2.28 -24.37
C GLU A 113 5.79 -1.16 -25.12
N VAL A 114 6.71 -0.47 -24.44
CA VAL A 114 7.77 0.29 -25.11
C VAL A 114 9.06 -0.49 -24.93
N GLU A 115 9.49 -1.01 -26.05
CA GLU A 115 10.73 -1.63 -26.45
C GLU A 115 11.93 -1.37 -25.51
N ASP A 116 12.46 -2.45 -24.93
CA ASP A 116 13.89 -2.62 -24.72
C ASP A 116 14.23 -4.08 -25.06
N ALA A 117 14.79 -4.26 -26.25
CA ALA A 117 15.38 -5.51 -26.71
C ALA A 117 16.68 -5.75 -25.91
N ASP A 118 16.56 -6.32 -24.72
CA ASP A 118 17.70 -6.86 -23.99
C ASP A 118 17.30 -8.24 -23.45
N ASP A 119 18.09 -9.26 -23.83
CA ASP A 119 17.88 -10.69 -23.62
C ASP A 119 18.13 -11.14 -22.17
N ARG A 120 17.70 -10.31 -21.20
CA ARG A 120 17.69 -10.62 -19.76
C ARG A 120 16.33 -11.19 -19.36
N PRO A 121 16.29 -12.17 -18.43
CA PRO A 121 15.01 -12.70 -17.97
C PRO A 121 14.11 -11.53 -17.52
N ARG A 122 12.99 -11.34 -18.23
CA ARG A 122 12.01 -10.27 -17.93
C ARG A 122 11.58 -10.44 -16.50
N THR A 123 12.02 -9.54 -15.64
CA THR A 123 11.52 -9.49 -14.26
C THR A 123 10.01 -9.28 -14.34
N ARG A 124 9.26 -10.22 -13.78
CA ARG A 124 7.78 -10.25 -13.78
C ARG A 124 7.13 -8.97 -13.21
N TRP A 125 7.92 -8.14 -12.54
CA TRP A 125 7.43 -6.96 -11.83
C TRP A 125 7.91 -5.67 -12.48
N PRO A 126 7.08 -4.61 -12.50
CA PRO A 126 7.50 -3.27 -12.88
C PRO A 126 8.76 -2.82 -12.13
N LYS A 127 9.65 -2.08 -12.81
CA LYS A 127 10.94 -1.61 -12.23
C LYS A 127 10.77 -0.89 -10.88
N LYS A 128 9.68 -0.14 -10.69
CA LYS A 128 9.38 0.55 -9.42
C LYS A 128 9.14 -0.42 -8.28
N ILE A 129 8.43 -1.52 -8.53
CA ILE A 129 8.18 -2.57 -7.55
C ILE A 129 9.49 -3.28 -7.20
N VAL A 130 10.27 -3.70 -8.20
CA VAL A 130 11.56 -4.38 -7.95
C VAL A 130 12.51 -3.51 -7.15
N LYS A 131 12.60 -2.22 -7.47
CA LYS A 131 13.45 -1.25 -6.76
C LYS A 131 12.84 -0.78 -5.44
N ALA A 132 11.61 -1.20 -5.14
CA ALA A 132 10.83 -0.71 -4.00
C ALA A 132 10.69 0.85 -3.98
N ASP A 133 10.57 1.47 -5.16
CA ASP A 133 10.34 2.91 -5.28
C ASP A 133 8.85 3.23 -5.11
N LEU A 134 8.36 2.95 -3.92
CA LEU A 134 6.97 3.09 -3.52
C LEU A 134 6.89 3.19 -1.99
N ASN A 135 5.76 3.65 -1.48
CA ASN A 135 5.45 3.61 -0.04
C ASN A 135 4.11 2.93 0.28
N VAL A 136 3.29 2.67 -0.74
CA VAL A 136 2.10 1.83 -0.62
C VAL A 136 2.13 0.79 -1.74
N LEU A 137 2.08 -0.49 -1.39
CA LEU A 137 1.95 -1.60 -2.33
C LEU A 137 0.56 -2.19 -2.21
N ILE A 138 -0.23 -2.09 -3.27
CA ILE A 138 -1.59 -2.65 -3.30
C ILE A 138 -1.54 -4.00 -4.00
N ALA A 139 -2.20 -4.99 -3.43
CA ALA A 139 -2.25 -6.33 -3.97
C ALA A 139 -3.66 -6.91 -3.89
N HIS A 140 -4.07 -7.61 -4.94
CA HIS A 140 -5.18 -8.56 -4.83
C HIS A 140 -4.75 -9.76 -3.98
N PRO A 141 -5.64 -10.39 -3.20
CA PRO A 141 -5.29 -11.55 -2.37
C PRO A 141 -4.53 -12.64 -3.12
N GLU A 142 -4.99 -13.02 -4.30
CA GLU A 142 -4.34 -14.05 -5.14
C GLU A 142 -2.95 -13.61 -5.62
N SER A 143 -2.78 -12.33 -5.97
CA SER A 143 -1.46 -11.80 -6.33
C SER A 143 -0.51 -11.76 -5.14
N PHE A 144 -1.03 -11.47 -3.96
CA PHE A 144 -0.24 -11.41 -2.73
C PHE A 144 0.26 -12.81 -2.31
N LEU A 145 -0.56 -13.83 -2.45
CA LEU A 145 -0.24 -15.21 -2.06
C LEU A 145 0.58 -15.97 -3.11
N ASN A 146 0.88 -15.37 -4.26
CA ASN A 146 1.66 -15.99 -5.31
C ASN A 146 3.14 -16.13 -4.90
N GLU A 147 3.80 -17.23 -5.31
CA GLU A 147 5.20 -17.51 -4.97
C GLU A 147 6.16 -16.40 -5.38
N ASP A 148 5.97 -15.80 -6.57
CA ASP A 148 6.84 -14.72 -7.03
C ASP A 148 6.72 -13.48 -6.13
N THR A 149 5.52 -13.19 -5.63
CA THR A 149 5.33 -12.12 -4.65
C THR A 149 6.02 -12.45 -3.34
N LEU A 150 5.95 -13.68 -2.88
CA LEU A 150 6.67 -14.12 -1.67
C LEU A 150 8.19 -13.99 -1.87
N HIS A 151 8.72 -14.33 -3.05
CA HIS A 151 10.13 -14.11 -3.37
C HIS A 151 10.50 -12.62 -3.35
N LEU A 152 9.67 -11.74 -3.94
CA LEU A 152 9.86 -10.30 -3.88
C LEU A 152 9.92 -9.79 -2.44
N LEU A 153 8.96 -10.20 -1.60
CA LEU A 153 8.87 -9.78 -0.20
C LEU A 153 10.02 -10.30 0.66
N ARG A 154 10.64 -11.42 0.29
CA ARG A 154 11.84 -11.96 0.95
C ARG A 154 13.12 -11.20 0.62
N THR A 155 13.11 -10.30 -0.37
CA THR A 155 14.29 -9.48 -0.66
C THR A 155 14.64 -8.56 0.51
N LYS A 156 15.93 -8.31 0.71
CA LYS A 156 16.44 -7.47 1.81
C LYS A 156 15.78 -6.07 1.84
N VAL A 157 15.41 -5.54 0.68
CA VAL A 157 14.80 -4.21 0.57
C VAL A 157 13.41 -4.22 1.18
N TYR A 158 12.57 -5.18 0.82
CA TYR A 158 11.22 -5.31 1.37
C TYR A 158 11.24 -5.68 2.85
N GLN A 159 12.08 -6.63 3.25
CA GLN A 159 12.23 -7.02 4.66
C GLN A 159 12.60 -5.84 5.58
N LYS A 160 13.40 -4.89 5.08
CA LYS A 160 13.79 -3.71 5.86
C LYS A 160 12.74 -2.61 5.86
N ARG A 161 11.90 -2.51 4.81
CA ARG A 161 11.01 -1.36 4.60
C ARG A 161 9.54 -1.63 4.87
N VAL A 162 9.07 -2.87 4.74
CA VAL A 162 7.68 -3.21 5.08
C VAL A 162 7.47 -3.08 6.58
N ARG A 163 6.47 -2.29 6.97
CA ARG A 163 6.15 -2.01 8.39
C ARG A 163 4.75 -2.43 8.78
N ALA A 164 3.85 -2.53 7.82
CA ALA A 164 2.49 -2.98 8.09
C ALA A 164 1.92 -3.70 6.86
N ILE A 165 1.08 -4.68 7.13
CA ILE A 165 0.21 -5.32 6.15
C ILE A 165 -1.22 -4.99 6.59
N VAL A 166 -2.00 -4.45 5.67
CA VAL A 166 -3.38 -4.05 5.89
C VAL A 166 -4.27 -4.93 5.02
N VAL A 167 -5.30 -5.50 5.59
CA VAL A 167 -6.35 -6.21 4.85
C VAL A 167 -7.57 -5.30 4.84
N ASP A 168 -7.86 -4.69 3.69
CA ASP A 168 -9.06 -3.88 3.50
C ASP A 168 -10.23 -4.79 3.15
N GLU A 169 -11.44 -4.38 3.53
CA GLU A 169 -12.66 -5.20 3.38
C GLU A 169 -12.52 -6.62 3.95
N ALA A 170 -11.91 -6.73 5.14
CA ALA A 170 -11.60 -8.01 5.80
C ALA A 170 -12.81 -8.95 5.94
N HIS A 171 -14.04 -8.43 5.86
CA HIS A 171 -15.26 -9.23 5.87
C HIS A 171 -15.41 -10.12 4.62
N LEU A 172 -14.65 -9.85 3.55
CA LEU A 172 -14.65 -10.65 2.32
C LEU A 172 -13.61 -11.78 2.33
N VAL A 173 -12.75 -11.87 3.36
CA VAL A 173 -11.65 -12.86 3.42
C VAL A 173 -12.16 -14.30 3.26
N HIS A 174 -13.35 -14.62 3.75
CA HIS A 174 -13.94 -15.95 3.61
C HIS A 174 -14.39 -16.30 2.17
N SER A 175 -14.42 -15.32 1.28
CA SER A 175 -14.78 -15.49 -0.14
C SER A 175 -13.56 -15.36 -1.09
N TRP A 176 -12.38 -15.22 -0.55
CA TRP A 176 -11.11 -15.12 -1.30
C TRP A 176 -10.54 -16.51 -1.64
#